data_d3c4fd804aae83835abdbb40298f26e0
#
_entry.id   d3c4fd804aae83835abdbb40298f26e0
#
_cell.length_a   1.000
_cell.length_b   1.000
_cell.length_c   1.000
_cell.angle_alpha   90.00
_cell.angle_beta   90.00
_cell.angle_gamma   90.00
#
_symmetry.space_group_name_H-M   'P 1'
#
loop_
_entity.id
_entity.type
_entity.pdbx_description
1 polymer ?
#
loop_
_entity_poly.entity_id
_entity_poly.type
_entity_poly.pdbx_seq_one_letter_code
_entity_poly.pdbx_strand_id
1 'polypeptide(L)'
;MSNLLCSILAAVVVGTWNGNWFPSGRAEHRANPSVEDATITAVAKMLARGLEAVDPSGTNDVVLCLNEIRGPRVASNLVARIGRRGLSVAAISGYRRRDRFDQQQDVVATTLPVASAGWERFKNFGKETPPRGYVYANLVFANAATGVVYATHLKSNYGARKKPDVADLNRAKRTRAVAQILERERKLGGGRPVVVAGDMNADRWKKEFKAEKIFSLFDDAGFLDLLGLLPANGRGTHPSAKWGDSALDYVFARGFRSVATPCVFPSDDLSDHNALFTLVELK
;
A
#
# COMPACT_ATOMS: atom_id res chain seq x y z
N MET A 1 -1.95 -18.23 43.19
CA MET A 1 -0.98 -18.00 42.09
C MET A 1 -1.79 -17.65 40.85
N SER A 2 -2.01 -16.37 40.58
CA SER A 2 -2.72 -15.93 39.37
C SER A 2 -1.75 -15.97 38.21
N ASN A 3 -1.98 -16.92 37.30
CA ASN A 3 -1.34 -16.90 35.99
C ASN A 3 -1.80 -15.66 35.26
N LEU A 4 -0.99 -14.59 35.25
CA LEU A 4 -1.05 -13.55 34.24
C LEU A 4 -0.67 -14.24 32.92
N LEU A 5 -1.66 -14.75 32.19
CA LEU A 5 -1.55 -14.97 30.77
C LEU A 5 -1.34 -13.59 30.15
N CYS A 6 -0.07 -13.19 29.99
CA CYS A 6 0.31 -12.08 29.15
C CYS A 6 -0.20 -12.46 27.74
N SER A 7 -1.38 -11.97 27.34
CA SER A 7 -1.85 -12.12 25.97
C SER A 7 -0.81 -11.41 25.11
N ILE A 8 0.09 -12.18 24.51
CA ILE A 8 0.98 -11.67 23.48
C ILE A 8 0.07 -11.17 22.37
N LEU A 9 -0.18 -9.85 22.34
CA LEU A 9 -0.86 -9.21 21.24
C LEU A 9 -0.01 -9.48 20.01
N ALA A 10 -0.53 -10.29 19.09
CA ALA A 10 0.22 -10.64 17.89
C ALA A 10 0.46 -9.38 17.08
N ALA A 11 1.71 -9.04 16.90
CA ALA A 11 2.10 -7.95 16.03
C ALA A 11 1.97 -8.38 14.56
N VAL A 12 1.72 -7.42 13.69
CA VAL A 12 1.58 -7.61 12.25
C VAL A 12 2.52 -6.68 11.51
N VAL A 13 3.32 -7.23 10.62
CA VAL A 13 4.09 -6.41 9.68
C VAL A 13 3.15 -5.96 8.56
N VAL A 14 3.05 -4.66 8.38
CA VAL A 14 2.37 -4.06 7.23
C VAL A 14 3.40 -3.45 6.30
N GLY A 15 3.41 -3.89 5.05
CA GLY A 15 4.29 -3.35 4.02
C GLY A 15 3.51 -2.79 2.84
N THR A 16 4.06 -1.76 2.19
CA THR A 16 3.58 -1.27 0.89
C THR A 16 4.71 -1.00 -0.08
N TRP A 17 4.47 -1.24 -1.36
CA TRP A 17 5.44 -1.01 -2.42
C TRP A 17 4.74 -0.79 -3.76
N ASN A 18 5.18 0.21 -4.51
CA ASN A 18 4.80 0.43 -5.90
C ASN A 18 5.86 -0.17 -6.83
N GLY A 19 5.47 -1.08 -7.70
CA GLY A 19 6.34 -1.84 -8.58
C GLY A 19 6.70 -1.17 -9.90
N ASN A 20 6.23 0.04 -10.18
CA ASN A 20 6.49 0.76 -11.42
C ASN A 20 6.29 -0.11 -12.68
N TRP A 21 5.03 -0.52 -12.90
CA TRP A 21 4.65 -1.43 -14.00
C TRP A 21 5.30 -2.81 -13.94
N PHE A 22 5.46 -3.33 -12.73
CA PHE A 22 6.12 -4.60 -12.46
C PHE A 22 5.53 -5.79 -13.23
N PRO A 23 6.36 -6.68 -13.82
CA PRO A 23 7.81 -6.81 -13.63
C PRO A 23 8.68 -6.20 -14.73
N SER A 24 8.15 -5.60 -15.76
CA SER A 24 8.94 -5.18 -16.93
C SER A 24 9.02 -3.68 -17.19
N GLY A 25 8.48 -2.84 -16.27
CA GLY A 25 8.48 -1.39 -16.46
C GLY A 25 7.52 -0.93 -17.58
N ARG A 26 7.40 0.39 -17.74
CA ARG A 26 6.42 1.02 -18.66
C ARG A 26 6.72 0.80 -20.14
N ALA A 27 7.99 0.74 -20.52
CA ALA A 27 8.42 0.69 -21.92
C ALA A 27 8.30 -0.71 -22.52
N GLU A 28 8.34 -1.75 -21.72
CA GLU A 28 8.42 -3.14 -22.15
C GLU A 28 7.15 -3.92 -21.83
N HIS A 29 6.05 -3.55 -22.42
CA HIS A 29 4.81 -4.33 -22.31
C HIS A 29 4.91 -5.73 -22.99
N ARG A 30 6.02 -6.04 -23.57
CA ARG A 30 6.30 -7.35 -24.18
C ARG A 30 7.02 -8.21 -23.16
N ALA A 31 6.32 -9.20 -22.64
CA ALA A 31 6.86 -10.16 -21.73
C ALA A 31 8.09 -10.88 -22.35
N ASN A 32 9.25 -10.66 -21.75
CA ASN A 32 10.37 -11.58 -21.90
C ASN A 32 10.39 -12.48 -20.66
N PRO A 33 9.95 -13.75 -20.76
CA PRO A 33 9.75 -14.62 -19.59
C PRO A 33 11.00 -14.80 -18.72
N SER A 34 12.19 -14.84 -19.32
CA SER A 34 13.44 -15.02 -18.55
C SER A 34 13.83 -13.76 -17.78
N VAL A 35 13.68 -12.57 -18.38
CA VAL A 35 13.92 -11.29 -17.70
C VAL A 35 12.91 -11.08 -16.58
N GLU A 36 11.65 -11.37 -16.84
CA GLU A 36 10.60 -11.26 -15.83
C GLU A 36 10.85 -12.18 -14.63
N ASP A 37 11.28 -13.41 -14.88
CA ASP A 37 11.57 -14.36 -13.82
C ASP A 37 12.70 -13.89 -12.91
N ALA A 38 13.77 -13.37 -13.49
CA ALA A 38 14.89 -12.78 -12.77
C ALA A 38 14.45 -11.55 -11.94
N THR A 39 13.67 -10.66 -12.55
CA THR A 39 13.14 -9.46 -11.87
C THR A 39 12.22 -9.84 -10.71
N ILE A 40 11.30 -10.80 -10.91
CA ILE A 40 10.41 -11.27 -9.84
C ILE A 40 11.23 -11.85 -8.68
N THR A 41 12.29 -12.60 -8.97
CA THR A 41 13.17 -13.17 -7.95
C THR A 41 13.94 -12.08 -7.18
N ALA A 42 14.45 -11.07 -7.88
CA ALA A 42 15.18 -9.97 -7.27
C ALA A 42 14.27 -9.15 -6.34
N VAL A 43 13.07 -8.80 -6.81
CA VAL A 43 12.07 -8.07 -6.01
C VAL A 43 11.59 -8.89 -4.82
N ALA A 44 11.35 -10.18 -4.98
CA ALA A 44 10.98 -11.06 -3.86
C ALA A 44 12.05 -11.05 -2.76
N LYS A 45 13.33 -11.12 -3.13
CA LYS A 45 14.46 -11.01 -2.18
C LYS A 45 14.50 -9.63 -1.50
N MET A 46 14.28 -8.56 -2.25
CA MET A 46 14.23 -7.19 -1.71
C MET A 46 13.10 -7.06 -0.68
N LEU A 47 11.87 -7.50 -1.00
CA LEU A 47 10.74 -7.47 -0.09
C LEU A 47 10.97 -8.36 1.15
N ALA A 48 11.57 -9.55 0.99
CA ALA A 48 11.92 -10.42 2.11
C ALA A 48 12.89 -9.74 3.09
N ARG A 49 13.93 -9.07 2.58
CA ARG A 49 14.88 -8.29 3.41
C ARG A 49 14.21 -7.10 4.08
N GLY A 50 13.27 -6.43 3.43
CA GLY A 50 12.49 -5.35 4.03
C GLY A 50 11.60 -5.85 5.18
N LEU A 51 10.97 -7.02 5.03
CA LEU A 51 10.23 -7.69 6.12
C LEU A 51 11.16 -8.04 7.29
N GLU A 52 12.32 -8.60 7.01
CA GLU A 52 13.32 -8.96 8.01
C GLU A 52 13.85 -7.73 8.79
N ALA A 53 13.96 -6.57 8.13
CA ALA A 53 14.41 -5.33 8.76
C ALA A 53 13.48 -4.85 9.90
N VAL A 54 12.18 -5.13 9.83
CA VAL A 54 11.19 -4.76 10.87
C VAL A 54 10.74 -5.94 11.72
N ASP A 55 10.94 -7.17 11.25
CA ASP A 55 10.62 -8.43 11.97
C ASP A 55 11.77 -9.44 11.81
N PRO A 56 12.91 -9.24 12.49
CA PRO A 56 14.06 -10.16 12.39
C PRO A 56 13.74 -11.59 12.85
N SER A 57 12.77 -11.74 13.74
CA SER A 57 12.34 -13.06 14.21
C SER A 57 11.62 -13.89 13.14
N GLY A 58 11.02 -13.19 12.17
CA GLY A 58 10.21 -13.82 11.17
C GLY A 58 8.93 -14.48 11.71
N THR A 59 8.45 -14.13 12.90
CA THR A 59 7.34 -14.81 13.57
C THR A 59 6.02 -14.06 13.50
N ASN A 60 6.04 -12.75 13.21
CA ASN A 60 4.83 -11.95 13.14
C ASN A 60 4.05 -12.21 11.83
N ASP A 61 2.74 -12.02 11.87
CA ASP A 61 1.93 -12.03 10.66
C ASP A 61 2.33 -10.91 9.70
N VAL A 62 2.02 -11.09 8.43
CA VAL A 62 2.39 -10.16 7.35
C VAL A 62 1.18 -9.74 6.54
N VAL A 63 1.10 -8.47 6.22
CA VAL A 63 0.20 -7.89 5.22
C VAL A 63 1.02 -7.05 4.26
N LEU A 64 0.93 -7.32 2.96
CA LEU A 64 1.55 -6.54 1.90
C LEU A 64 0.49 -5.91 1.00
N CYS A 65 0.60 -4.60 0.80
CA CYS A 65 -0.17 -3.81 -0.15
C CYS A 65 0.74 -3.42 -1.32
N LEU A 66 0.54 -4.06 -2.47
CA LEU A 66 1.41 -3.85 -3.63
C LEU A 66 0.64 -3.13 -4.74
N ASN A 67 1.27 -2.13 -5.35
CA ASN A 67 0.71 -1.36 -6.45
C ASN A 67 1.48 -1.58 -7.75
N GLU A 68 0.84 -1.32 -8.88
CA GLU A 68 1.40 -1.46 -10.22
C GLU A 68 1.89 -2.88 -10.55
N ILE A 69 1.20 -3.89 -10.07
CA ILE A 69 1.47 -5.30 -10.38
C ILE A 69 0.70 -5.68 -11.64
N ARG A 70 1.36 -6.28 -12.63
CA ARG A 70 0.75 -6.52 -13.94
C ARG A 70 -0.45 -7.47 -13.94
N GLY A 71 -0.57 -8.37 -12.99
CA GLY A 71 -1.72 -9.27 -12.95
C GLY A 71 -1.55 -10.49 -12.03
N PRO A 72 -2.56 -11.38 -11.97
CA PRO A 72 -2.62 -12.44 -10.96
C PRO A 72 -1.42 -13.38 -10.97
N ARG A 73 -0.95 -13.81 -12.15
CA ARG A 73 0.21 -14.69 -12.27
C ARG A 73 1.48 -14.06 -11.70
N VAL A 74 1.70 -12.79 -12.00
CA VAL A 74 2.88 -12.04 -11.50
C VAL A 74 2.79 -11.86 -9.99
N ALA A 75 1.62 -11.48 -9.46
CA ALA A 75 1.38 -11.34 -8.04
C ALA A 75 1.63 -12.64 -7.28
N SER A 76 1.05 -13.75 -7.74
CA SER A 76 1.23 -15.07 -7.11
C SER A 76 2.69 -15.53 -7.14
N ASN A 77 3.38 -15.37 -8.26
CA ASN A 77 4.79 -15.72 -8.38
C ASN A 77 5.68 -14.87 -7.46
N LEU A 78 5.44 -13.56 -7.39
CA LEU A 78 6.16 -12.67 -6.50
C LEU A 78 5.98 -13.08 -5.03
N VAL A 79 4.73 -13.20 -4.60
CA VAL A 79 4.37 -13.51 -3.21
C VAL A 79 4.93 -14.87 -2.77
N ALA A 80 4.84 -15.90 -3.63
CA ALA A 80 5.40 -17.22 -3.34
C ALA A 80 6.94 -17.18 -3.16
N ARG A 81 7.65 -16.33 -3.91
CA ARG A 81 9.11 -16.23 -3.87
C ARG A 81 9.64 -15.38 -2.72
N ILE A 82 8.81 -14.59 -2.04
CA ILE A 82 9.18 -13.91 -0.80
C ILE A 82 9.58 -14.93 0.27
N GLY A 83 9.04 -16.15 0.19
CA GLY A 83 9.43 -17.27 1.07
C GLY A 83 8.88 -17.16 2.50
N ARG A 84 8.01 -16.18 2.79
CA ARG A 84 7.36 -16.08 4.10
C ARG A 84 6.28 -17.15 4.22
N ARG A 85 6.41 -18.05 5.21
CA ARG A 85 5.45 -19.15 5.42
C ARG A 85 4.02 -18.62 5.56
N GLY A 86 3.10 -19.20 4.82
CA GLY A 86 1.68 -18.84 4.84
C GLY A 86 1.31 -17.58 4.06
N LEU A 87 2.29 -16.81 3.55
CA LEU A 87 2.00 -15.62 2.76
C LEU A 87 1.37 -16.00 1.42
N SER A 88 0.20 -15.47 1.16
CA SER A 88 -0.55 -15.71 -0.08
C SER A 88 -1.30 -14.48 -0.54
N VAL A 89 -1.67 -14.42 -1.83
CA VAL A 89 -2.48 -13.33 -2.37
C VAL A 89 -3.91 -13.48 -1.87
N ALA A 90 -4.39 -12.53 -1.06
CA ALA A 90 -5.77 -12.47 -0.59
C ALA A 90 -6.71 -11.90 -1.65
N ALA A 91 -6.29 -10.86 -2.34
CA ALA A 91 -7.03 -10.27 -3.44
C ALA A 91 -6.11 -9.49 -4.39
N ILE A 92 -6.54 -9.39 -5.63
CA ILE A 92 -5.96 -8.53 -6.66
C ILE A 92 -7.08 -7.83 -7.41
N SER A 93 -6.86 -6.60 -7.81
CA SER A 93 -7.82 -5.86 -8.61
C SER A 93 -7.96 -6.42 -10.03
N GLY A 94 -9.08 -6.12 -10.67
CA GLY A 94 -9.34 -6.42 -12.07
C GLY A 94 -9.58 -5.15 -12.88
N TYR A 95 -8.75 -4.11 -12.69
CA TYR A 95 -8.93 -2.84 -13.41
C TYR A 95 -8.75 -3.04 -14.91
N ARG A 96 -9.58 -2.38 -15.68
CA ARG A 96 -9.54 -2.39 -17.15
C ARG A 96 -9.42 -0.96 -17.64
N ARG A 97 -8.55 -0.77 -18.63
CA ARG A 97 -8.43 0.49 -19.36
C ARG A 97 -8.95 0.26 -20.78
N ARG A 98 -10.12 0.88 -21.10
CA ARG A 98 -10.90 0.54 -22.29
C ARG A 98 -11.21 -0.97 -22.27
N ASP A 99 -10.95 -1.70 -23.35
CA ASP A 99 -11.26 -3.13 -23.47
C ASP A 99 -10.11 -4.05 -22.98
N ARG A 100 -9.01 -3.47 -22.48
CA ARG A 100 -7.81 -4.22 -22.07
C ARG A 100 -7.70 -4.26 -20.57
N PHE A 101 -7.14 -5.36 -20.06
CA PHE A 101 -6.73 -5.47 -18.68
C PHE A 101 -5.64 -4.43 -18.39
N ASP A 102 -5.84 -3.61 -17.34
CA ASP A 102 -4.84 -2.63 -16.94
C ASP A 102 -3.66 -3.36 -16.29
N GLN A 103 -2.44 -2.95 -16.61
CA GLN A 103 -1.23 -3.57 -16.08
C GLN A 103 -0.81 -2.99 -14.72
N GLN A 104 -1.57 -2.04 -14.19
CA GLN A 104 -1.32 -1.42 -12.88
C GLN A 104 -2.38 -1.90 -11.88
N GLN A 105 -2.30 -3.18 -11.51
CA GLN A 105 -3.19 -3.75 -10.50
C GLN A 105 -2.68 -3.49 -9.10
N ASP A 106 -3.63 -3.40 -8.15
CA ASP A 106 -3.35 -3.38 -6.72
C ASP A 106 -3.56 -4.78 -6.14
N VAL A 107 -2.76 -5.13 -5.13
CA VAL A 107 -2.74 -6.46 -4.51
C VAL A 107 -2.73 -6.31 -2.98
N VAL A 108 -3.49 -7.15 -2.29
CA VAL A 108 -3.29 -7.46 -0.88
C VAL A 108 -2.82 -8.91 -0.78
N ALA A 109 -1.67 -9.12 -0.13
CA ALA A 109 -1.19 -10.44 0.25
C ALA A 109 -1.01 -10.52 1.77
N THR A 110 -1.25 -11.68 2.38
CA THR A 110 -1.21 -11.82 3.84
C THR A 110 -0.95 -13.25 4.29
N THR A 111 -0.43 -13.40 5.51
CA THR A 111 -0.36 -14.66 6.26
C THR A 111 -1.61 -14.87 7.12
N LEU A 112 -2.37 -13.81 7.42
CA LEU A 112 -3.57 -13.87 8.27
C LEU A 112 -4.73 -14.59 7.57
N PRO A 113 -5.61 -15.27 8.33
CA PRO A 113 -6.84 -15.79 7.80
C PRO A 113 -7.73 -14.70 7.18
N VAL A 114 -8.25 -14.97 5.99
CA VAL A 114 -9.07 -14.05 5.20
C VAL A 114 -10.53 -14.41 5.35
N ALA A 115 -11.33 -13.55 5.99
CA ALA A 115 -12.78 -13.75 6.11
C ALA A 115 -13.50 -13.41 4.79
N SER A 116 -13.07 -12.36 4.10
CA SER A 116 -13.50 -12.02 2.74
C SER A 116 -12.53 -11.03 2.11
N ALA A 117 -12.43 -11.04 0.79
CA ALA A 117 -11.56 -10.12 0.07
C ALA A 117 -12.13 -9.81 -1.31
N GLY A 118 -11.71 -8.71 -1.91
CA GLY A 118 -12.14 -8.28 -3.22
C GLY A 118 -11.58 -6.92 -3.62
N TRP A 119 -12.17 -6.35 -4.64
CA TRP A 119 -11.82 -5.02 -5.12
C TRP A 119 -13.06 -4.27 -5.61
N GLU A 120 -13.01 -2.96 -5.57
CA GLU A 120 -14.09 -2.09 -6.04
C GLU A 120 -13.50 -0.93 -6.86
N ARG A 121 -14.20 -0.51 -7.92
CA ARG A 121 -13.89 0.72 -8.62
C ARG A 121 -14.40 1.92 -7.84
N PHE A 122 -13.67 3.03 -7.92
CA PHE A 122 -14.21 4.30 -7.45
C PHE A 122 -15.46 4.70 -8.26
N LYS A 123 -16.44 5.28 -7.59
CA LYS A 123 -17.67 5.77 -8.18
C LYS A 123 -17.38 6.91 -9.17
N ASN A 124 -18.28 7.07 -10.12
CA ASN A 124 -18.18 8.12 -11.11
C ASN A 124 -18.57 9.50 -10.53
N PHE A 125 -17.72 10.48 -10.76
CA PHE A 125 -17.90 11.89 -10.41
C PHE A 125 -17.58 12.80 -11.61
N GLY A 126 -17.89 12.36 -12.81
CA GLY A 126 -17.57 13.09 -14.05
C GLY A 126 -16.05 13.28 -14.20
N LYS A 127 -15.61 14.52 -14.39
CA LYS A 127 -14.18 14.83 -14.55
C LYS A 127 -13.34 14.51 -13.32
N GLU A 128 -13.93 14.55 -12.12
CA GLU A 128 -13.27 14.22 -10.85
C GLU A 128 -13.28 12.73 -10.51
N THR A 129 -13.73 11.88 -11.40
CA THR A 129 -13.71 10.42 -11.19
C THR A 129 -12.28 9.95 -10.99
N PRO A 130 -11.95 9.34 -9.83
CA PRO A 130 -10.64 8.77 -9.62
C PRO A 130 -10.41 7.60 -10.59
N PRO A 131 -9.21 7.43 -11.12
CA PRO A 131 -8.89 6.23 -11.88
C PRO A 131 -8.82 5.02 -10.93
N ARG A 132 -9.04 3.80 -11.46
CA ARG A 132 -8.86 2.54 -10.72
C ARG A 132 -9.90 2.36 -9.59
N GLY A 133 -9.44 2.03 -8.40
CA GLY A 133 -10.26 1.74 -7.24
C GLY A 133 -9.39 1.37 -6.05
N TYR A 134 -9.82 0.38 -5.28
CA TYR A 134 -9.08 -0.20 -4.16
C TYR A 134 -9.30 -1.71 -4.08
N VAL A 135 -8.32 -2.41 -3.55
CA VAL A 135 -8.41 -3.81 -3.13
C VAL A 135 -8.62 -3.83 -1.62
N TYR A 136 -9.44 -4.75 -1.12
CA TYR A 136 -9.63 -4.91 0.31
C TYR A 136 -9.54 -6.38 0.73
N ALA A 137 -9.12 -6.60 1.97
CA ALA A 137 -9.20 -7.89 2.64
C ALA A 137 -9.67 -7.69 4.08
N ASN A 138 -10.75 -8.39 4.46
CA ASN A 138 -11.19 -8.50 5.84
C ASN A 138 -10.42 -9.66 6.48
N LEU A 139 -9.62 -9.34 7.49
CA LEU A 139 -8.65 -10.25 8.11
C LEU A 139 -9.08 -10.61 9.53
N VAL A 140 -8.73 -11.81 9.97
CA VAL A 140 -8.94 -12.28 11.34
C VAL A 140 -7.59 -12.30 12.05
N PHE A 141 -7.47 -11.51 13.11
CA PHE A 141 -6.27 -11.43 13.93
C PHE A 141 -6.27 -12.49 15.04
N ALA A 142 -5.13 -12.74 15.67
CA ALA A 142 -4.94 -13.84 16.64
C ALA A 142 -5.92 -13.84 17.82
N ASN A 143 -6.46 -12.68 18.20
CA ASN A 143 -7.49 -12.56 19.26
C ASN A 143 -8.93 -12.69 18.73
N ALA A 144 -9.12 -13.24 17.54
CA ALA A 144 -10.38 -13.30 16.78
C ALA A 144 -10.99 -11.92 16.42
N ALA A 145 -10.29 -10.82 16.67
CA ALA A 145 -10.72 -9.52 16.18
C ALA A 145 -10.66 -9.49 14.66
N THR A 146 -11.66 -8.87 14.04
CA THR A 146 -11.70 -8.67 12.59
C THR A 146 -11.32 -7.24 12.26
N GLY A 147 -10.47 -7.06 11.27
CA GLY A 147 -10.11 -5.76 10.73
C GLY A 147 -10.08 -5.78 9.21
N VAL A 148 -9.79 -4.66 8.60
CA VAL A 148 -9.71 -4.58 7.14
C VAL A 148 -8.45 -3.86 6.69
N VAL A 149 -7.91 -4.33 5.59
CA VAL A 149 -6.79 -3.71 4.89
C VAL A 149 -7.27 -3.26 3.51
N TYR A 150 -6.89 -2.05 3.13
CA TYR A 150 -7.11 -1.47 1.81
C TYR A 150 -5.76 -1.20 1.15
N ALA A 151 -5.57 -1.74 -0.05
CA ALA A 151 -4.50 -1.33 -0.96
C ALA A 151 -5.08 -0.41 -2.04
N THR A 152 -4.45 0.74 -2.27
CA THR A 152 -4.90 1.72 -3.26
C THR A 152 -3.73 2.45 -3.89
N HIS A 153 -3.88 2.81 -5.17
CA HIS A 153 -2.93 3.64 -5.90
C HIS A 153 -3.68 4.86 -6.46
N LEU A 154 -3.46 6.00 -5.84
CA LEU A 154 -4.18 7.23 -6.15
C LEU A 154 -3.68 7.89 -7.44
N LYS A 155 -4.38 8.92 -7.90
CA LYS A 155 -4.06 9.64 -9.14
C LYS A 155 -2.75 10.41 -9.03
N SER A 156 -1.79 10.09 -9.91
CA SER A 156 -0.50 10.80 -9.99
C SER A 156 -0.66 12.25 -10.48
N ASN A 157 0.34 13.08 -10.16
CA ASN A 157 0.48 14.44 -10.70
C ASN A 157 1.12 14.48 -12.09
N TYR A 158 1.34 13.33 -12.73
CA TYR A 158 1.90 13.27 -14.07
C TYR A 158 1.10 14.14 -15.05
N GLY A 159 1.80 14.98 -15.81
CA GLY A 159 1.19 15.91 -16.75
C GLY A 159 0.64 17.22 -16.14
N ALA A 160 0.62 17.34 -14.80
CA ALA A 160 0.12 18.54 -14.11
C ALA A 160 1.17 19.69 -14.05
N ARG A 161 2.43 19.41 -14.35
CA ARG A 161 3.50 20.43 -14.29
C ARG A 161 3.19 21.61 -15.17
N LYS A 162 3.22 22.83 -14.62
CA LYS A 162 2.84 24.08 -15.28
C LYS A 162 1.37 24.11 -15.79
N LYS A 163 0.50 23.25 -15.27
CA LYS A 163 -0.94 23.19 -15.59
C LYS A 163 -1.74 23.14 -14.29
N PRO A 164 -2.02 24.29 -13.66
CA PRO A 164 -2.71 24.35 -12.35
C PRO A 164 -4.05 23.65 -12.36
N ASP A 165 -4.84 23.81 -13.43
CA ASP A 165 -6.13 23.16 -13.63
C ASP A 165 -6.04 21.62 -13.60
N VAL A 166 -4.99 21.06 -14.20
CA VAL A 166 -4.71 19.61 -14.16
C VAL A 166 -4.27 19.17 -12.76
N ALA A 167 -3.46 19.99 -12.06
CA ALA A 167 -3.05 19.70 -10.70
C ALA A 167 -4.25 19.69 -9.75
N ASP A 168 -5.15 20.67 -9.88
CA ASP A 168 -6.37 20.78 -9.08
C ASP A 168 -7.32 19.61 -9.33
N LEU A 169 -7.49 19.22 -10.59
CA LEU A 169 -8.28 18.06 -10.95
C LEU A 169 -7.70 16.75 -10.39
N ASN A 170 -6.37 16.58 -10.44
CA ASN A 170 -5.72 15.40 -9.88
C ASN A 170 -5.88 15.35 -8.35
N ARG A 171 -5.79 16.49 -7.67
CA ARG A 171 -6.03 16.65 -6.24
C ARG A 171 -7.48 16.29 -5.89
N ALA A 172 -8.45 16.82 -6.64
CA ALA A 172 -9.86 16.47 -6.44
C ALA A 172 -10.10 14.96 -6.57
N LYS A 173 -9.48 14.31 -7.56
CA LYS A 173 -9.56 12.85 -7.73
C LYS A 173 -9.00 12.08 -6.53
N ARG A 174 -7.84 12.47 -6.00
CA ARG A 174 -7.29 11.84 -4.78
C ARG A 174 -8.22 12.03 -3.59
N THR A 175 -8.72 13.24 -3.38
CA THR A 175 -9.70 13.54 -2.32
C THR A 175 -10.95 12.67 -2.43
N ARG A 176 -11.53 12.54 -3.64
CA ARG A 176 -12.70 11.68 -3.89
C ARG A 176 -12.40 10.20 -3.61
N ALA A 177 -11.21 9.73 -3.95
CA ALA A 177 -10.81 8.36 -3.71
C ALA A 177 -10.76 8.03 -2.21
N VAL A 178 -10.03 8.83 -1.44
CA VAL A 178 -9.92 8.65 0.02
C VAL A 178 -11.28 8.78 0.70
N ALA A 179 -12.07 9.78 0.34
CA ALA A 179 -13.41 9.96 0.90
C ALA A 179 -14.32 8.74 0.69
N GLN A 180 -14.21 8.04 -0.45
CA GLN A 180 -14.98 6.83 -0.71
C GLN A 180 -14.53 5.63 0.14
N ILE A 181 -13.22 5.46 0.37
CA ILE A 181 -12.70 4.41 1.26
C ILE A 181 -13.21 4.67 2.68
N LEU A 182 -13.10 5.90 3.17
CA LEU A 182 -13.55 6.27 4.52
C LEU A 182 -15.08 6.17 4.68
N GLU A 183 -15.84 6.53 3.64
CA GLU A 183 -17.30 6.36 3.63
C GLU A 183 -17.69 4.88 3.72
N ARG A 184 -17.00 4.00 2.96
CA ARG A 184 -17.21 2.56 3.03
C ARG A 184 -16.97 2.04 4.45
N GLU A 185 -15.87 2.45 5.10
CA GLU A 185 -15.57 2.05 6.45
C GLU A 185 -16.63 2.52 7.45
N ARG A 186 -17.09 3.74 7.34
CA ARG A 186 -18.16 4.26 8.19
C ARG A 186 -19.45 3.46 8.03
N LYS A 187 -19.81 3.06 6.82
CA LYS A 187 -21.02 2.26 6.54
C LYS A 187 -20.94 0.83 7.08
N LEU A 188 -19.74 0.28 7.19
CA LEU A 188 -19.49 -1.06 7.70
C LEU A 188 -19.35 -1.14 9.23
N GLY A 189 -19.71 -0.07 9.94
CA GLY A 189 -19.78 -0.08 11.41
C GLY A 189 -18.61 0.60 12.14
N GLY A 190 -17.64 1.17 11.43
CA GLY A 190 -16.69 2.24 11.90
C GLY A 190 -15.73 1.95 13.04
N GLY A 191 -15.93 0.93 13.86
CA GLY A 191 -15.14 0.69 15.08
C GLY A 191 -14.03 -0.35 14.97
N ARG A 192 -13.91 -1.03 13.84
CA ARG A 192 -12.91 -2.07 13.65
C ARG A 192 -11.53 -1.50 13.31
N PRO A 193 -10.46 -2.29 13.54
CA PRO A 193 -9.12 -1.95 13.06
C PRO A 193 -9.08 -1.83 11.54
N VAL A 194 -8.41 -0.78 11.03
CA VAL A 194 -8.31 -0.49 9.59
C VAL A 194 -6.89 -0.09 9.23
N VAL A 195 -6.40 -0.62 8.12
CA VAL A 195 -5.19 -0.17 7.45
C VAL A 195 -5.55 0.31 6.04
N VAL A 196 -5.03 1.46 5.64
CA VAL A 196 -5.04 1.93 4.24
C VAL A 196 -3.60 2.17 3.83
N ALA A 197 -3.12 1.43 2.82
CA ALA A 197 -1.74 1.52 2.38
C ALA A 197 -1.62 1.59 0.86
N GLY A 198 -0.55 2.17 0.37
CA GLY A 198 -0.24 2.28 -1.05
C GLY A 198 0.35 3.62 -1.45
N ASP A 199 0.44 3.82 -2.76
CA ASP A 199 0.92 5.06 -3.36
C ASP A 199 -0.19 6.11 -3.37
N MET A 200 -0.07 7.08 -2.48
CA MET A 200 -1.01 8.21 -2.37
C MET A 200 -0.75 9.30 -3.41
N ASN A 201 0.41 9.23 -4.11
CA ASN A 201 0.81 10.20 -5.13
C ASN A 201 0.75 11.67 -4.65
N ALA A 202 0.98 11.87 -3.37
CA ALA A 202 1.04 13.17 -2.71
C ALA A 202 2.03 13.11 -1.55
N ASP A 203 2.76 14.19 -1.34
CA ASP A 203 3.73 14.29 -0.24
C ASP A 203 3.21 15.29 0.80
N ARG A 204 2.99 14.80 2.02
CA ARG A 204 2.44 15.57 3.14
C ARG A 204 3.30 16.77 3.51
N TRP A 205 4.61 16.68 3.27
CA TRP A 205 5.59 17.65 3.77
C TRP A 205 6.11 18.60 2.69
N LYS A 206 5.87 18.30 1.39
CA LYS A 206 6.31 19.17 0.30
C LYS A 206 5.32 20.29 0.01
N LYS A 207 5.88 21.49 -0.24
CA LYS A 207 5.11 22.72 -0.47
C LYS A 207 4.10 22.61 -1.63
N GLU A 208 4.45 21.92 -2.70
CA GLU A 208 3.60 21.72 -3.87
C GLU A 208 2.34 20.88 -3.57
N PHE A 209 2.34 20.13 -2.48
CA PHE A 209 1.19 19.35 -2.02
C PHE A 209 0.43 20.00 -0.84
N LYS A 210 0.77 21.24 -0.46
CA LYS A 210 0.16 21.90 0.69
C LYS A 210 -1.37 21.99 0.63
N ALA A 211 -1.94 21.98 -0.58
CA ALA A 211 -3.39 22.04 -0.79
C ALA A 211 -4.07 20.64 -0.82
N GLU A 212 -3.31 19.55 -0.61
CA GLU A 212 -3.89 18.20 -0.53
C GLU A 212 -4.78 18.05 0.70
N LYS A 213 -5.96 17.46 0.48
CA LYS A 213 -6.93 17.20 1.54
C LYS A 213 -6.92 15.76 2.05
N ILE A 214 -6.23 14.86 1.36
CA ILE A 214 -6.25 13.43 1.73
C ILE A 214 -5.70 13.20 3.13
N PHE A 215 -4.68 13.95 3.53
CA PHE A 215 -4.05 13.80 4.84
C PHE A 215 -4.98 14.26 5.97
N SER A 216 -5.65 15.41 5.82
CA SER A 216 -6.64 15.85 6.81
C SER A 216 -7.83 14.89 6.90
N LEU A 217 -8.26 14.29 5.78
CA LEU A 217 -9.31 13.28 5.82
C LEU A 217 -8.92 12.05 6.65
N PHE A 218 -7.67 11.58 6.55
CA PHE A 218 -7.17 10.49 7.39
C PHE A 218 -7.04 10.92 8.86
N ASP A 219 -6.48 12.12 9.11
CA ASP A 219 -6.32 12.65 10.47
C ASP A 219 -7.69 12.80 11.17
N ASP A 220 -8.67 13.40 10.50
CA ASP A 220 -10.04 13.60 10.99
C ASP A 220 -10.77 12.27 11.23
N ALA A 221 -10.43 11.24 10.47
CA ALA A 221 -10.96 9.88 10.64
C ALA A 221 -10.19 9.06 11.69
N GLY A 222 -9.22 9.65 12.40
CA GLY A 222 -8.47 9.03 13.50
C GLY A 222 -7.41 8.03 13.06
N PHE A 223 -6.88 8.14 11.84
CA PHE A 223 -5.76 7.31 11.38
C PHE A 223 -4.42 7.88 11.85
N LEU A 224 -3.54 7.00 12.25
CA LEU A 224 -2.12 7.27 12.47
C LEU A 224 -1.38 7.14 11.14
N ASP A 225 -0.63 8.16 10.74
CA ASP A 225 0.33 8.12 9.65
C ASP A 225 1.63 7.47 10.15
N LEU A 226 1.87 6.22 9.75
CA LEU A 226 3.02 5.47 10.24
C LEU A 226 4.33 5.93 9.58
N LEU A 227 4.31 6.42 8.33
CA LEU A 227 5.48 7.03 7.72
C LEU A 227 5.90 8.32 8.47
N GLY A 228 4.93 9.05 9.01
CA GLY A 228 5.14 10.24 9.81
C GLY A 228 5.97 10.04 11.09
N LEU A 229 6.08 8.78 11.58
CA LEU A 229 6.92 8.45 12.73
C LEU A 229 8.42 8.48 12.41
N LEU A 230 8.80 8.47 11.13
CA LEU A 230 10.20 8.60 10.73
C LEU A 230 10.67 10.07 10.77
N PRO A 231 11.96 10.31 11.02
CA PRO A 231 12.56 11.62 10.81
C PRO A 231 12.47 12.05 9.34
N ALA A 232 12.51 13.34 9.07
CA ALA A 232 12.29 13.90 7.73
C ALA A 232 13.16 13.27 6.63
N ASN A 233 14.42 12.99 6.93
CA ASN A 233 15.39 12.37 6.02
C ASN A 233 15.17 10.86 5.80
N GLY A 234 14.26 10.23 6.56
CA GLY A 234 13.92 8.80 6.45
C GLY A 234 12.62 8.52 5.70
N ARG A 235 11.91 9.54 5.19
CA ARG A 235 10.55 9.40 4.62
C ARG A 235 10.52 9.24 3.10
N GLY A 236 11.66 9.25 2.42
CA GLY A 236 11.77 9.24 0.96
C GLY A 236 11.37 7.90 0.35
N THR A 237 10.10 7.69 0.05
CA THR A 237 9.63 6.49 -0.64
C THR A 237 9.74 6.57 -2.16
N HIS A 238 9.92 7.76 -2.74
CA HIS A 238 10.17 7.95 -4.17
C HIS A 238 11.42 8.83 -4.34
N PRO A 239 12.61 8.21 -4.44
CA PRO A 239 13.86 8.94 -4.60
C PRO A 239 13.93 9.63 -5.95
N SER A 240 14.53 10.84 -5.98
CA SER A 240 14.72 11.58 -7.22
C SER A 240 15.91 12.52 -7.15
N ALA A 241 16.96 12.22 -7.90
CA ALA A 241 18.13 13.09 -8.02
C ALA A 241 17.79 14.50 -8.55
N LYS A 242 16.73 14.63 -9.34
CA LYS A 242 16.31 15.89 -9.96
C LYS A 242 15.40 16.74 -9.07
N TRP A 243 14.54 16.11 -8.25
CA TRP A 243 13.45 16.80 -7.54
C TRP A 243 13.56 16.64 -6.02
N GLY A 244 14.59 15.97 -5.55
CA GLY A 244 14.68 15.50 -4.17
C GLY A 244 13.65 14.41 -3.87
N ASP A 245 13.93 13.63 -2.85
CA ASP A 245 13.08 12.52 -2.46
C ASP A 245 11.68 12.97 -2.06
N SER A 246 10.69 12.19 -2.41
CA SER A 246 9.28 12.43 -2.05
C SER A 246 8.74 11.27 -1.22
N ALA A 247 7.85 11.58 -0.29
CA ALA A 247 7.05 10.62 0.45
C ALA A 247 5.73 10.42 -0.29
N LEU A 248 5.60 9.37 -1.10
CA LEU A 248 4.40 9.09 -1.88
C LEU A 248 3.66 7.86 -1.39
N ASP A 249 4.36 6.90 -0.77
CA ASP A 249 3.79 5.66 -0.28
C ASP A 249 3.59 5.74 1.24
N TYR A 250 2.40 5.39 1.69
CA TYR A 250 2.00 5.52 3.08
C TYR A 250 1.35 4.25 3.62
N VAL A 251 1.43 4.10 4.94
CA VAL A 251 0.60 3.19 5.72
C VAL A 251 -0.14 4.02 6.76
N PHE A 252 -1.45 4.16 6.58
CA PHE A 252 -2.37 4.77 7.55
C PHE A 252 -3.07 3.67 8.35
N ALA A 253 -3.05 3.75 9.68
CA ALA A 253 -3.64 2.73 10.54
C ALA A 253 -4.55 3.33 11.61
N ARG A 254 -5.73 2.75 11.82
CA ARG A 254 -6.65 3.07 12.90
C ARG A 254 -6.96 1.82 13.70
N GLY A 255 -7.01 1.93 15.04
CA GLY A 255 -7.16 0.78 15.93
C GLY A 255 -5.86 -0.02 16.14
N PHE A 256 -4.72 0.53 15.68
CA PHE A 256 -3.39 -0.03 15.88
C PHE A 256 -2.46 0.97 16.57
N ARG A 257 -1.39 0.45 17.15
CA ARG A 257 -0.21 1.22 17.57
C ARG A 257 1.04 0.70 16.85
N SER A 258 2.00 1.57 16.60
CA SER A 258 3.31 1.16 16.13
C SER A 258 4.11 0.58 17.31
N VAL A 259 4.80 -0.51 17.08
CA VAL A 259 5.62 -1.17 18.10
C VAL A 259 7.10 -1.23 17.71
N ALA A 260 7.42 -0.80 16.50
CA ALA A 260 8.80 -0.59 16.04
C ALA A 260 8.86 0.66 15.15
N THR A 261 10.05 1.21 14.97
CA THR A 261 10.28 2.29 14.01
C THR A 261 10.00 1.77 12.61
N PRO A 262 9.17 2.45 11.80
CA PRO A 262 8.97 2.09 10.40
C PRO A 262 10.29 2.11 9.62
N CYS A 263 10.35 1.37 8.53
CA CYS A 263 11.51 1.29 7.66
C CYS A 263 11.13 1.57 6.22
N VAL A 264 11.75 2.59 5.62
CA VAL A 264 11.76 2.77 4.17
C VAL A 264 12.95 1.98 3.63
N PHE A 265 12.67 0.88 2.94
CA PHE A 265 13.65 -0.05 2.42
C PHE A 265 13.94 0.25 0.96
N PRO A 266 15.19 0.49 0.56
CA PRO A 266 15.54 0.87 -0.81
C PRO A 266 15.23 -0.28 -1.79
N SER A 267 14.67 0.08 -2.92
CA SER A 267 14.38 -0.83 -4.04
C SER A 267 15.48 -0.82 -5.09
N ASP A 268 16.49 0.03 -4.93
CA ASP A 268 17.56 0.22 -5.89
C ASP A 268 16.98 0.43 -7.32
N ASP A 269 17.49 -0.27 -8.33
CA ASP A 269 17.02 -0.18 -9.72
C ASP A 269 15.76 -1.05 -10.01
N LEU A 270 15.18 -1.68 -8.99
CA LEU A 270 14.01 -2.57 -9.16
C LEU A 270 12.68 -1.80 -9.26
N SER A 271 12.62 -0.57 -8.76
CA SER A 271 11.51 0.36 -8.89
C SER A 271 12.00 1.79 -8.65
N ASP A 272 11.26 2.79 -9.15
CA ASP A 272 11.42 4.19 -8.75
C ASP A 272 10.79 4.50 -7.38
N HIS A 273 10.17 3.51 -6.73
CA HIS A 273 9.67 3.58 -5.38
C HIS A 273 10.41 2.65 -4.43
N ASN A 274 10.77 3.14 -3.26
CA ASN A 274 11.22 2.35 -2.12
C ASN A 274 10.02 1.70 -1.42
N ALA A 275 10.23 0.55 -0.80
CA ALA A 275 9.19 -0.11 -0.02
C ALA A 275 9.11 0.47 1.41
N LEU A 276 7.90 0.60 1.96
CA LEU A 276 7.69 0.99 3.36
C LEU A 276 7.19 -0.20 4.16
N PHE A 277 7.84 -0.50 5.29
CA PHE A 277 7.43 -1.53 6.24
C PHE A 277 7.25 -0.96 7.64
N THR A 278 6.30 -1.50 8.37
CA THR A 278 6.03 -1.13 9.77
C THR A 278 5.50 -2.32 10.55
N LEU A 279 5.82 -2.38 11.84
CA LEU A 279 5.30 -3.38 12.76
C LEU A 279 4.24 -2.71 13.66
N VAL A 280 3.03 -3.26 13.67
CA VAL A 280 1.89 -2.73 14.41
C VAL A 280 1.23 -3.80 15.27
N GLU A 281 0.60 -3.40 16.36
CA GLU A 281 -0.26 -4.21 17.20
C GLU A 281 -1.64 -3.61 17.29
N LEU A 282 -2.67 -4.43 17.50
CA LEU A 282 -4.00 -3.99 17.86
C LEU A 282 -3.97 -3.21 19.19
N LYS A 283 -4.78 -2.14 19.29
CA LYS A 283 -4.97 -1.40 20.54
C LYS A 283 -5.92 -2.11 21.49
#